data_7bb23b003e30fd05db9b73cd11833ad2
#
_entry.id   7bb23b003e30fd05db9b73cd11833ad2
#
_cell.length_a   1.000
_cell.length_b   1.000
_cell.length_c   1.000
_cell.angle_alpha   90.00
_cell.angle_beta   90.00
_cell.angle_gamma   90.00
#
_symmetry.space_group_name_H-M   'P 1'
#
loop_
_entity.id
_entity.type
_entity.pdbx_description
1 polymer ?
#
loop_
_entity_poly.entity_id
_entity_poly.type
_entity_poly.pdbx_seq_one_letter_code
_entity_poly.pdbx_strand_id
1 'polypeptide(L)'
;MFTEIVTLSALVKITLTMIKEHEVLVIDDFISTEYQEQIKNTLIGEALFNGHEFPWHYIEDVTACGDHDSQHRPALYHQYIDFINEDQKPVVDSKFHDLFVPLLQRGSFKGLGTTKVNALQGRSFLQFPLNLKNYDVDNPHIDLVEGHKHIVVLYYVCDSDGDTIIYNETKESDQYTVKQRVTPKQGRVVIFDGVLMHTAEQPLNNTRCIVNYNLG
;
A
#
# COMPACT_ATOMS: atom_id res chain seq x y z
N MET A 1 42.40 -27.69 7.26
CA MET A 1 41.41 -27.11 6.36
C MET A 1 40.23 -26.75 7.25
N PHE A 2 40.25 -25.53 7.82
CA PHE A 2 39.18 -25.04 8.73
C PHE A 2 38.20 -24.26 7.91
N THR A 3 36.95 -24.74 7.90
CA THR A 3 35.83 -24.06 7.28
C THR A 3 35.34 -23.02 8.27
N GLU A 4 35.59 -21.76 8.00
CA GLU A 4 34.96 -20.64 8.75
C GLU A 4 33.47 -20.63 8.52
N ILE A 5 32.73 -20.88 9.59
CA ILE A 5 31.28 -20.64 9.66
C ILE A 5 31.11 -19.14 9.86
N VAL A 6 30.75 -18.43 8.79
CA VAL A 6 30.30 -17.03 8.89
C VAL A 6 28.94 -17.02 9.57
N THR A 7 28.96 -16.74 10.86
CA THR A 7 27.73 -16.45 11.62
C THR A 7 27.15 -15.12 11.14
N LEU A 8 26.04 -15.17 10.42
CA LEU A 8 25.19 -14.01 10.11
C LEU A 8 24.51 -13.55 11.41
N SER A 9 25.16 -12.70 12.18
CA SER A 9 24.55 -11.96 13.29
C SER A 9 24.39 -10.49 12.94
N ALA A 10 23.50 -10.18 12.04
CA ALA A 10 22.86 -8.88 11.96
C ALA A 10 21.38 -9.07 12.26
N LEU A 11 21.06 -9.44 13.49
CA LEU A 11 19.72 -9.27 14.04
C LEU A 11 19.48 -7.77 14.15
N VAL A 12 18.92 -7.18 13.09
CA VAL A 12 18.23 -5.90 13.20
C VAL A 12 17.10 -6.14 14.21
N LYS A 13 17.24 -5.60 15.40
CA LYS A 13 16.17 -5.53 16.38
C LYS A 13 15.03 -4.77 15.72
N ILE A 14 14.07 -5.50 15.17
CA ILE A 14 12.79 -4.91 14.74
C ILE A 14 12.10 -4.49 16.03
N THR A 15 12.21 -3.22 16.34
CA THR A 15 11.41 -2.62 17.42
C THR A 15 9.96 -2.77 16.98
N LEU A 16 9.17 -3.50 17.74
CA LEU A 16 7.72 -3.61 17.60
C LEU A 16 7.12 -2.21 17.60
N THR A 17 6.90 -1.65 16.44
CA THR A 17 6.32 -0.33 16.30
C THR A 17 4.81 -0.49 16.45
N MET A 18 4.30 -0.17 17.63
CA MET A 18 2.86 -0.02 17.84
C MET A 18 2.42 1.28 17.20
N ILE A 19 1.54 1.22 16.22
CA ILE A 19 0.90 2.41 15.67
C ILE A 19 -0.12 2.89 16.69
N LYS A 20 0.03 4.16 17.09
CA LYS A 20 -0.93 4.83 17.94
C LYS A 20 -2.11 5.32 17.10
N GLU A 21 -3.19 5.60 17.79
CA GLU A 21 -4.36 6.23 17.18
C GLU A 21 -3.94 7.52 16.45
N HIS A 22 -4.36 7.64 15.20
CA HIS A 22 -4.04 8.75 14.31
C HIS A 22 -2.54 8.96 14.02
N GLU A 23 -1.68 7.98 14.27
CA GLU A 23 -0.25 8.05 13.94
C GLU A 23 0.00 7.75 12.46
N VAL A 24 1.03 8.38 11.91
CA VAL A 24 1.57 8.11 10.56
C VAL A 24 3.05 7.84 10.68
N LEU A 25 3.49 6.69 10.20
CA LEU A 25 4.90 6.29 10.18
C LEU A 25 5.38 6.21 8.73
N VAL A 26 6.53 6.81 8.45
CA VAL A 26 7.21 6.72 7.14
C VAL A 26 8.56 6.08 7.36
N ILE A 27 8.82 4.96 6.68
CA ILE A 27 10.04 4.18 6.85
C ILE A 27 10.66 3.92 5.49
N ASP A 28 11.88 4.40 5.28
CA ASP A 28 12.67 4.12 4.08
C ASP A 28 13.37 2.75 4.21
N ASP A 29 13.65 2.14 3.07
CA ASP A 29 14.35 0.86 2.96
C ASP A 29 13.72 -0.22 3.87
N PHE A 30 12.39 -0.29 3.84
CA PHE A 30 11.60 -1.16 4.71
C PHE A 30 11.93 -2.65 4.53
N ILE A 31 12.33 -3.05 3.33
CA ILE A 31 12.84 -4.38 2.98
C ILE A 31 14.21 -4.25 2.33
N SER A 32 14.95 -5.38 2.17
CA SER A 32 16.27 -5.33 1.55
C SER A 32 16.19 -4.86 0.09
N THR A 33 17.26 -4.24 -0.39
CA THR A 33 17.36 -3.73 -1.77
C THR A 33 17.09 -4.83 -2.80
N GLU A 34 17.61 -6.03 -2.57
CA GLU A 34 17.39 -7.18 -3.47
C GLU A 34 15.90 -7.52 -3.56
N TYR A 35 15.17 -7.42 -2.43
CA TYR A 35 13.76 -7.71 -2.43
C TYR A 35 12.92 -6.56 -3.01
N GLN A 36 13.36 -5.32 -2.83
CA GLN A 36 12.76 -4.16 -3.52
C GLN A 36 12.84 -4.34 -5.03
N GLU A 37 14.02 -4.73 -5.57
CA GLU A 37 14.22 -4.98 -6.99
C GLU A 37 13.41 -6.18 -7.48
N GLN A 38 13.27 -7.24 -6.68
CA GLN A 38 12.41 -8.38 -7.03
C GLN A 38 10.95 -7.94 -7.20
N ILE A 39 10.40 -7.20 -6.25
CA ILE A 39 9.02 -6.69 -6.33
C ILE A 39 8.88 -5.79 -7.56
N LYS A 40 9.77 -4.82 -7.73
CA LYS A 40 9.73 -3.87 -8.85
C LYS A 40 9.77 -4.58 -10.20
N ASN A 41 10.73 -5.48 -10.38
CA ASN A 41 10.89 -6.21 -11.64
C ASN A 41 9.70 -7.14 -11.93
N THR A 42 9.04 -7.66 -10.89
CA THR A 42 7.84 -8.48 -11.06
C THR A 42 6.63 -7.63 -11.45
N LEU A 43 6.44 -6.44 -10.84
CA LEU A 43 5.25 -5.63 -11.08
C LEU A 43 5.35 -4.77 -12.35
N ILE A 44 6.50 -4.15 -12.57
CA ILE A 44 6.69 -3.16 -13.65
C ILE A 44 7.90 -3.45 -14.55
N GLY A 45 8.56 -4.59 -14.38
CA GLY A 45 9.62 -5.11 -15.24
C GLY A 45 9.18 -6.37 -15.99
N GLU A 46 10.14 -7.23 -16.28
CA GLU A 46 9.95 -8.46 -17.05
C GLU A 46 10.11 -9.74 -16.23
N ALA A 47 10.30 -9.62 -14.89
CA ALA A 47 10.52 -10.79 -14.05
C ALA A 47 9.24 -11.56 -13.78
N LEU A 48 9.35 -12.89 -13.89
CA LEU A 48 8.26 -13.80 -13.55
C LEU A 48 8.28 -14.14 -12.05
N PHE A 49 7.11 -14.20 -11.44
CA PHE A 49 6.94 -14.77 -10.10
C PHE A 49 6.35 -16.17 -10.21
N ASN A 50 7.11 -17.18 -9.76
CA ASN A 50 6.72 -18.60 -9.90
C ASN A 50 6.33 -19.00 -11.35
N GLY A 51 7.05 -18.46 -12.36
CA GLY A 51 6.81 -18.74 -13.77
C GLY A 51 5.62 -17.98 -14.39
N HIS A 52 5.11 -16.94 -13.72
CA HIS A 52 3.95 -16.19 -14.21
C HIS A 52 4.26 -14.69 -14.27
N GLU A 53 3.76 -14.05 -15.31
CA GLU A 53 3.70 -12.60 -15.43
C GLU A 53 2.71 -12.02 -14.42
N PHE A 54 2.95 -10.76 -13.96
CA PHE A 54 2.05 -10.07 -13.05
C PHE A 54 0.77 -9.63 -13.81
N PRO A 55 -0.43 -10.07 -13.36
CA PRO A 55 -1.66 -9.87 -14.13
C PRO A 55 -2.29 -8.51 -13.78
N TRP A 56 -1.92 -7.48 -14.48
CA TRP A 56 -2.58 -6.20 -14.39
C TRP A 56 -3.95 -6.21 -15.08
N HIS A 57 -4.93 -5.62 -14.42
CA HIS A 57 -6.28 -5.40 -14.95
C HIS A 57 -6.52 -3.91 -15.12
N TYR A 58 -7.11 -3.52 -16.24
CA TYR A 58 -7.49 -2.14 -16.50
C TYR A 58 -8.72 -1.77 -15.65
N ILE A 59 -8.66 -0.59 -15.02
CA ILE A 59 -9.81 0.08 -14.41
C ILE A 59 -9.99 1.46 -15.03
N GLU A 60 -11.21 1.83 -15.28
CA GLU A 60 -11.56 3.08 -15.95
C GLU A 60 -11.30 4.30 -15.06
N ASP A 61 -11.49 4.13 -13.75
CA ASP A 61 -11.29 5.19 -12.79
C ASP A 61 -10.82 4.63 -11.43
N VAL A 62 -9.62 5.00 -11.02
CA VAL A 62 -9.05 4.61 -9.72
C VAL A 62 -9.71 5.35 -8.56
N THR A 63 -10.43 6.44 -8.84
CA THR A 63 -11.10 7.29 -7.85
C THR A 63 -12.57 6.94 -7.65
N ALA A 64 -13.12 6.05 -8.46
CA ALA A 64 -14.50 5.61 -8.35
C ALA A 64 -14.72 4.76 -7.09
N CYS A 65 -15.03 5.42 -5.99
CA CYS A 65 -15.42 4.78 -4.75
C CYS A 65 -16.71 5.42 -4.23
N GLY A 66 -17.70 4.58 -3.91
CA GLY A 66 -18.99 5.04 -3.42
C GLY A 66 -19.77 5.90 -4.42
N ASP A 67 -20.36 6.99 -3.94
CA ASP A 67 -21.22 7.90 -4.70
C ASP A 67 -20.46 9.09 -5.32
N HIS A 68 -19.11 9.07 -5.30
CA HIS A 68 -18.31 10.15 -5.89
C HIS A 68 -18.36 10.12 -7.41
N ASP A 69 -18.45 11.31 -8.01
CA ASP A 69 -18.37 11.47 -9.45
C ASP A 69 -17.01 10.97 -9.97
N SER A 70 -17.05 10.29 -11.13
CA SER A 70 -15.84 9.82 -11.80
C SER A 70 -14.92 10.99 -12.15
N GLN A 71 -13.64 10.85 -11.82
CA GLN A 71 -12.59 11.79 -12.18
C GLN A 71 -11.86 11.37 -13.46
N HIS A 72 -12.28 10.25 -14.09
CA HIS A 72 -11.68 9.71 -15.32
C HIS A 72 -10.16 9.51 -15.19
N ARG A 73 -9.75 8.81 -14.14
CA ARG A 73 -8.34 8.48 -13.86
C ARG A 73 -8.07 7.00 -14.07
N PRO A 74 -7.85 6.56 -15.30
CA PRO A 74 -7.57 5.16 -15.60
C PRO A 74 -6.26 4.71 -14.97
N ALA A 75 -6.27 3.46 -14.52
CA ALA A 75 -5.09 2.83 -13.93
C ALA A 75 -5.08 1.33 -14.23
N LEU A 76 -3.98 0.68 -13.89
CA LEU A 76 -3.93 -0.77 -13.78
C LEU A 76 -3.99 -1.17 -12.31
N TYR A 77 -4.65 -2.27 -12.05
CA TYR A 77 -4.96 -2.76 -10.72
C TYR A 77 -4.84 -4.27 -10.65
N HIS A 78 -4.47 -4.80 -9.49
CA HIS A 78 -4.53 -6.21 -9.18
C HIS A 78 -4.83 -6.42 -7.70
N GLN A 79 -5.80 -7.30 -7.41
CA GLN A 79 -6.23 -7.64 -6.07
C GLN A 79 -5.64 -8.99 -5.64
N TYR A 80 -5.20 -9.09 -4.38
CA TYR A 80 -4.64 -10.31 -3.80
C TYR A 80 -5.55 -10.93 -2.77
N ILE A 81 -6.19 -10.07 -1.97
CA ILE A 81 -7.08 -10.43 -0.87
C ILE A 81 -8.25 -9.46 -0.87
N ASP A 82 -9.45 -9.97 -0.72
CA ASP A 82 -10.65 -9.17 -0.50
C ASP A 82 -11.69 -9.92 0.34
N PHE A 83 -12.68 -9.18 0.84
CA PHE A 83 -13.89 -9.74 1.43
C PHE A 83 -14.85 -10.19 0.32
N ILE A 84 -14.67 -11.43 -0.17
CA ILE A 84 -15.46 -11.94 -1.30
C ILE A 84 -16.73 -12.63 -0.86
N ASN A 85 -16.89 -12.97 0.42
CA ASN A 85 -18.02 -13.74 0.90
C ASN A 85 -18.91 -13.00 1.90
N GLU A 86 -20.15 -13.50 2.04
CA GLU A 86 -21.17 -12.97 2.96
C GLU A 86 -20.71 -12.99 4.44
N ASP A 87 -19.76 -13.85 4.79
CA ASP A 87 -19.18 -13.94 6.13
C ASP A 87 -18.14 -12.85 6.42
N GLN A 88 -17.84 -11.96 5.47
CA GLN A 88 -16.82 -10.90 5.55
C GLN A 88 -15.44 -11.42 5.98
N LYS A 89 -15.09 -12.62 5.56
CA LYS A 89 -13.77 -13.19 5.78
C LYS A 89 -12.86 -12.88 4.59
N PRO A 90 -11.63 -12.43 4.85
CA PRO A 90 -10.69 -12.20 3.77
C PRO A 90 -10.33 -13.51 3.07
N VAL A 91 -10.33 -13.50 1.75
CA VAL A 91 -9.96 -14.62 0.89
C VAL A 91 -8.76 -14.23 0.05
N VAL A 92 -7.72 -15.07 0.08
CA VAL A 92 -6.57 -14.92 -0.82
C VAL A 92 -6.98 -15.50 -2.18
N ASP A 93 -7.11 -14.65 -3.18
CA ASP A 93 -7.54 -15.00 -4.54
C ASP A 93 -6.41 -14.96 -5.58
N SER A 94 -5.24 -14.49 -5.18
CA SER A 94 -4.07 -14.41 -6.05
C SER A 94 -2.81 -14.99 -5.40
N LYS A 95 -2.13 -15.86 -6.14
CA LYS A 95 -0.79 -16.39 -5.80
C LYS A 95 0.29 -15.32 -5.64
N PHE A 96 0.09 -14.14 -6.20
CA PHE A 96 1.01 -13.00 -6.04
C PHE A 96 0.97 -12.42 -4.63
N HIS A 97 -0.01 -12.79 -3.80
CA HIS A 97 0.04 -12.48 -2.37
C HIS A 97 1.34 -12.96 -1.73
N ASP A 98 1.83 -14.14 -2.09
CA ASP A 98 3.05 -14.72 -1.53
C ASP A 98 4.30 -13.85 -1.77
N LEU A 99 4.30 -13.07 -2.87
CA LEU A 99 5.36 -12.10 -3.14
C LEU A 99 5.43 -11.00 -2.07
N PHE A 100 4.34 -10.70 -1.37
CA PHE A 100 4.25 -9.58 -0.42
C PHE A 100 4.23 -10.02 1.05
N VAL A 101 4.12 -11.32 1.32
CA VAL A 101 4.15 -11.86 2.68
C VAL A 101 5.34 -11.33 3.51
N PRO A 102 6.57 -11.20 2.97
CA PRO A 102 7.68 -10.62 3.71
C PRO A 102 7.48 -9.15 4.12
N LEU A 103 6.73 -8.34 3.36
CA LEU A 103 6.35 -6.99 3.79
C LEU A 103 5.50 -7.04 5.07
N LEU A 104 4.55 -7.99 5.11
CA LEU A 104 3.63 -8.15 6.23
C LEU A 104 4.29 -8.76 7.46
N GLN A 105 5.29 -9.63 7.27
CA GLN A 105 6.01 -10.29 8.36
C GLN A 105 7.06 -9.40 9.01
N ARG A 106 7.64 -8.45 8.29
CA ARG A 106 8.72 -7.60 8.79
C ARG A 106 8.25 -6.56 9.80
N GLY A 107 6.99 -6.16 9.72
CA GLY A 107 6.36 -5.29 10.69
C GLY A 107 5.60 -6.10 11.71
N SER A 108 5.98 -6.04 12.99
CA SER A 108 5.06 -6.44 14.04
C SER A 108 4.01 -5.34 14.15
N PHE A 109 3.02 -5.38 13.27
CA PHE A 109 1.92 -4.41 13.22
C PHE A 109 0.95 -4.64 14.38
N LYS A 110 1.44 -4.59 15.61
CA LYS A 110 0.60 -4.56 16.81
C LYS A 110 0.05 -3.15 16.96
N GLY A 111 -0.98 -2.84 16.24
CA GLY A 111 -1.67 -1.58 16.33
C GLY A 111 -3.14 -1.78 16.69
N LEU A 112 -3.72 -0.81 17.35
CA LEU A 112 -5.17 -0.70 17.59
C LEU A 112 -5.81 -1.83 18.42
N GLY A 113 -5.04 -2.41 19.36
CA GLY A 113 -5.58 -3.35 20.36
C GLY A 113 -5.77 -4.79 19.88
N THR A 114 -5.24 -5.16 18.72
CA THR A 114 -5.27 -6.55 18.25
C THR A 114 -3.94 -7.26 18.52
N THR A 115 -3.99 -8.51 18.98
CA THR A 115 -2.81 -9.37 19.18
C THR A 115 -2.43 -10.15 17.91
N LYS A 116 -3.31 -10.18 16.93
CA LYS A 116 -3.13 -10.81 15.62
C LYS A 116 -3.53 -9.81 14.55
N VAL A 117 -2.66 -9.60 13.60
CA VAL A 117 -2.91 -8.75 12.44
C VAL A 117 -3.16 -9.66 11.25
N ASN A 118 -4.36 -9.64 10.74
CA ASN A 118 -4.73 -10.37 9.53
C ASN A 118 -4.78 -9.37 8.36
N ALA A 119 -4.36 -9.79 7.19
CA ALA A 119 -4.60 -9.02 5.99
C ALA A 119 -6.09 -9.12 5.64
N LEU A 120 -6.78 -8.00 5.70
CA LEU A 120 -8.21 -7.89 5.38
C LEU A 120 -8.39 -7.64 3.89
N GLN A 121 -7.56 -6.79 3.32
CA GLN A 121 -7.53 -6.47 1.90
C GLN A 121 -6.08 -6.28 1.45
N GLY A 122 -5.78 -6.66 0.20
CA GLY A 122 -4.45 -6.47 -0.40
C GLY A 122 -4.57 -6.27 -1.89
N ARG A 123 -3.95 -5.20 -2.41
CA ARG A 123 -4.05 -4.80 -3.81
C ARG A 123 -2.84 -4.00 -4.27
N SER A 124 -2.62 -3.96 -5.59
CA SER A 124 -1.67 -3.03 -6.22
C SER A 124 -2.37 -2.13 -7.21
N PHE A 125 -1.81 -0.93 -7.36
CA PHE A 125 -2.20 0.02 -8.38
C PHE A 125 -0.98 0.51 -9.15
N LEU A 126 -1.14 0.68 -10.45
CA LEU A 126 -0.18 1.34 -11.33
C LEU A 126 -0.88 2.49 -12.02
N GLN A 127 -0.59 3.71 -11.57
CA GLN A 127 -1.09 4.96 -12.13
C GLN A 127 -0.06 5.55 -13.10
N PHE A 128 -0.55 6.11 -14.20
CA PHE A 128 0.27 6.72 -15.24
C PHE A 128 0.20 8.24 -15.15
N PRO A 129 1.22 8.96 -15.64
CA PRO A 129 1.14 10.40 -15.79
C PRO A 129 -0.05 10.79 -16.67
N LEU A 130 -0.94 11.61 -16.13
CA LEU A 130 -2.11 12.14 -16.83
C LEU A 130 -2.06 13.67 -16.80
N ASN A 131 -2.27 14.30 -17.95
CA ASN A 131 -2.38 15.75 -18.03
C ASN A 131 -3.82 16.19 -17.75
N LEU A 132 -4.20 16.18 -16.48
CA LEU A 132 -5.53 16.56 -16.03
C LEU A 132 -5.60 18.07 -15.84
N LYS A 133 -6.64 18.70 -16.40
CA LYS A 133 -6.78 20.16 -16.34
C LYS A 133 -7.36 20.69 -15.04
N ASN A 134 -8.11 19.88 -14.31
CA ASN A 134 -8.95 20.35 -13.20
C ASN A 134 -8.75 19.61 -11.88
N TYR A 135 -8.00 18.50 -11.86
CA TYR A 135 -7.87 17.64 -10.67
C TYR A 135 -6.43 17.19 -10.53
N ASP A 136 -5.83 17.55 -9.42
CA ASP A 136 -4.47 17.16 -9.04
C ASP A 136 -4.44 16.04 -7.97
N VAL A 137 -5.55 15.81 -7.28
CA VAL A 137 -5.70 14.76 -6.27
C VAL A 137 -6.93 13.89 -6.55
N ASP A 138 -6.85 12.63 -6.13
CA ASP A 138 -7.98 11.70 -6.13
C ASP A 138 -8.97 12.08 -5.01
N ASN A 139 -10.19 11.54 -5.04
CA ASN A 139 -11.16 11.77 -3.99
C ASN A 139 -10.65 11.24 -2.65
N PRO A 140 -10.68 12.04 -1.56
CA PRO A 140 -10.34 11.56 -0.22
C PRO A 140 -11.30 10.44 0.21
N HIS A 141 -10.74 9.37 0.79
CA HIS A 141 -11.50 8.18 1.17
C HIS A 141 -10.89 7.46 2.37
N ILE A 142 -11.60 6.48 2.85
CA ILE A 142 -11.16 5.43 3.77
C ILE A 142 -11.25 4.10 3.01
N ASP A 143 -10.23 3.24 3.15
CA ASP A 143 -10.14 2.00 2.36
C ASP A 143 -11.22 0.95 2.68
N LEU A 144 -11.63 0.85 3.94
CA LEU A 144 -12.63 -0.12 4.39
C LEU A 144 -13.91 0.57 4.85
N VAL A 145 -15.00 -0.19 4.87
CA VAL A 145 -16.31 0.30 5.32
C VAL A 145 -16.23 0.86 6.74
N GLU A 146 -16.99 1.90 7.01
CA GLU A 146 -17.08 2.58 8.31
C GLU A 146 -17.26 1.58 9.46
N GLY A 147 -16.47 1.75 10.53
CA GLY A 147 -16.49 0.88 11.71
C GLY A 147 -15.43 -0.23 11.74
N HIS A 148 -14.77 -0.53 10.63
CA HIS A 148 -13.66 -1.48 10.62
C HIS A 148 -12.34 -0.80 11.01
N LYS A 149 -11.90 -1.06 12.26
CA LYS A 149 -10.56 -0.64 12.69
C LYS A 149 -9.50 -1.40 11.91
N HIS A 150 -8.64 -0.68 11.20
CA HIS A 150 -7.57 -1.26 10.42
C HIS A 150 -6.35 -0.34 10.36
N ILE A 151 -5.25 -0.90 9.93
CA ILE A 151 -4.00 -0.19 9.65
C ILE A 151 -3.78 -0.27 8.14
N VAL A 152 -3.50 0.86 7.52
CA VAL A 152 -3.04 0.90 6.13
C VAL A 152 -1.54 0.73 6.11
N VAL A 153 -1.06 -0.21 5.28
CA VAL A 153 0.35 -0.42 4.96
C VAL A 153 0.51 -0.21 3.47
N LEU A 154 1.06 0.93 3.09
CA LEU A 154 1.25 1.30 1.70
C LEU A 154 2.75 1.33 1.37
N TYR A 155 3.18 0.41 0.49
CA TYR A 155 4.56 0.27 0.03
C TYR A 155 4.71 0.87 -1.36
N TYR A 156 5.74 1.69 -1.57
CA TYR A 156 6.07 2.27 -2.87
C TYR A 156 7.08 1.41 -3.62
N VAL A 157 6.68 0.95 -4.81
CA VAL A 157 7.46 0.06 -5.67
C VAL A 157 8.53 0.82 -6.44
N CYS A 158 8.28 2.09 -6.74
CA CYS A 158 9.19 2.97 -7.47
C CYS A 158 9.07 4.41 -6.97
N ASP A 159 10.04 5.24 -7.35
CA ASP A 159 9.96 6.68 -7.14
C ASP A 159 8.86 7.26 -8.04
N SER A 160 8.12 8.25 -7.52
CA SER A 160 7.10 8.97 -8.26
C SER A 160 6.90 10.37 -7.72
N ASP A 161 6.27 11.22 -8.51
CA ASP A 161 5.85 12.58 -8.16
C ASP A 161 4.36 12.67 -7.76
N GLY A 162 3.66 11.54 -7.66
CA GLY A 162 2.29 11.47 -7.14
C GLY A 162 2.26 11.15 -5.64
N ASP A 163 2.20 12.17 -4.79
CA ASP A 163 2.23 12.02 -3.35
C ASP A 163 1.00 11.25 -2.80
N THR A 164 1.18 10.58 -1.66
CA THR A 164 0.05 10.17 -0.81
C THR A 164 -0.20 11.27 0.22
N ILE A 165 -1.43 11.74 0.32
CA ILE A 165 -1.84 12.78 1.26
C ILE A 165 -2.74 12.15 2.32
N ILE A 166 -2.38 12.31 3.59
CA ILE A 166 -3.13 11.85 4.74
C ILE A 166 -3.66 13.07 5.46
N TYR A 167 -4.94 13.07 5.79
CA TYR A 167 -5.63 14.19 6.42
C TYR A 167 -5.83 13.96 7.93
N ASN A 168 -6.19 15.01 8.66
CA ASN A 168 -6.56 14.89 10.07
C ASN A 168 -7.98 14.39 10.26
N GLU A 169 -8.80 14.51 9.23
CA GLU A 169 -10.21 14.12 9.23
C GLU A 169 -10.34 12.60 9.16
N THR A 170 -11.36 12.08 9.86
CA THR A 170 -11.71 10.65 9.94
C THR A 170 -13.06 10.35 9.29
N LYS A 171 -13.62 11.31 8.61
CA LYS A 171 -14.88 11.22 7.85
C LYS A 171 -14.90 12.27 6.75
N GLU A 172 -15.83 12.15 5.83
CA GLU A 172 -16.03 13.15 4.79
C GLU A 172 -16.21 14.56 5.34
N SER A 173 -15.62 15.53 4.67
CA SER A 173 -15.58 16.93 5.08
C SER A 173 -15.53 17.84 3.84
N ASP A 174 -16.17 19.00 3.94
CA ASP A 174 -16.05 20.06 2.93
C ASP A 174 -14.65 20.69 2.89
N GLN A 175 -13.87 20.48 3.95
CA GLN A 175 -12.50 20.99 4.08
C GLN A 175 -11.61 19.93 4.75
N TYR A 176 -10.50 19.63 4.10
CA TYR A 176 -9.51 18.70 4.62
C TYR A 176 -8.25 19.44 5.04
N THR A 177 -7.69 19.05 6.19
CA THR A 177 -6.42 19.59 6.71
C THR A 177 -5.33 18.55 6.59
N VAL A 178 -4.28 18.85 5.83
CA VAL A 178 -3.17 17.92 5.60
C VAL A 178 -2.44 17.62 6.90
N LYS A 179 -2.43 16.34 7.28
CA LYS A 179 -1.63 15.83 8.40
C LYS A 179 -0.23 15.47 7.95
N GLN A 180 -0.13 14.71 6.86
CA GLN A 180 1.12 14.20 6.30
C GLN A 180 1.01 14.12 4.80
N ARG A 181 2.09 14.51 4.11
CA ARG A 181 2.29 14.31 2.68
C ARG A 181 3.51 13.41 2.51
N VAL A 182 3.38 12.34 1.74
CA VAL A 182 4.43 11.32 1.57
C VAL A 182 4.72 11.13 0.09
N THR A 183 5.90 11.57 -0.33
CA THR A 183 6.39 11.37 -1.70
C THR A 183 6.82 9.90 -1.88
N PRO A 184 6.34 9.22 -2.92
CA PRO A 184 6.77 7.87 -3.25
C PRO A 184 8.28 7.78 -3.49
N LYS A 185 8.90 6.80 -2.82
CA LYS A 185 10.29 6.42 -3.00
C LYS A 185 10.39 4.91 -2.98
N GLN A 186 11.12 4.31 -3.89
CA GLN A 186 11.31 2.87 -3.91
C GLN A 186 11.76 2.34 -2.55
N GLY A 187 11.11 1.30 -2.06
CA GLY A 187 11.42 0.69 -0.76
C GLY A 187 10.84 1.42 0.45
N ARG A 188 10.23 2.59 0.27
CA ARG A 188 9.53 3.31 1.34
C ARG A 188 8.18 2.66 1.63
N VAL A 189 7.82 2.59 2.91
CA VAL A 189 6.48 2.27 3.36
C VAL A 189 5.91 3.44 4.16
N VAL A 190 4.63 3.70 3.99
CA VAL A 190 3.87 4.52 4.92
C VAL A 190 2.84 3.63 5.61
N ILE A 191 2.76 3.76 6.94
CA ILE A 191 1.88 2.98 7.79
C ILE A 191 1.08 3.96 8.63
N PHE A 192 -0.25 3.86 8.58
CA PHE A 192 -1.10 4.81 9.30
C PHE A 192 -2.42 4.17 9.75
N ASP A 193 -3.06 4.83 10.69
CA ASP A 193 -4.40 4.47 11.16
C ASP A 193 -5.40 4.59 10.01
N GLY A 194 -6.05 3.49 9.67
CA GLY A 194 -6.97 3.41 8.53
C GLY A 194 -8.25 4.22 8.67
N VAL A 195 -8.53 4.79 9.84
CA VAL A 195 -9.65 5.73 10.03
C VAL A 195 -9.36 7.13 9.47
N LEU A 196 -8.10 7.42 9.15
CA LEU A 196 -7.72 8.72 8.58
C LEU A 196 -8.11 8.79 7.10
N MET A 197 -8.81 9.86 6.74
CA MET A 197 -9.06 10.17 5.34
C MET A 197 -7.74 10.36 4.61
N HIS A 198 -7.62 9.81 3.42
CA HIS A 198 -6.40 9.91 2.62
C HIS A 198 -6.72 9.90 1.13
N THR A 199 -5.74 10.31 0.34
CA THR A 199 -5.86 10.36 -1.12
C THR A 199 -4.49 10.26 -1.78
N ALA A 200 -4.47 10.15 -3.10
CA ALA A 200 -3.27 10.23 -3.92
C ALA A 200 -3.31 11.44 -4.85
N GLU A 201 -2.15 12.05 -5.09
CA GLU A 201 -1.96 12.94 -6.21
C GLU A 201 -1.75 12.13 -7.49
N GLN A 202 -2.33 12.62 -8.57
CA GLN A 202 -2.05 12.08 -9.89
C GLN A 202 -0.59 12.37 -10.27
N PRO A 203 0.21 11.35 -10.62
CA PRO A 203 1.58 11.59 -11.07
C PRO A 203 1.60 12.37 -12.38
N LEU A 204 2.57 13.28 -12.54
CA LEU A 204 2.69 14.15 -13.70
C LEU A 204 3.80 13.69 -14.65
N ASN A 205 4.89 13.14 -14.13
CA ASN A 205 6.08 12.79 -14.91
C ASN A 205 6.45 11.30 -14.82
N ASN A 206 6.22 10.69 -13.67
CA ASN A 206 6.62 9.31 -13.40
C ASN A 206 5.41 8.45 -13.10
N THR A 207 5.44 7.18 -13.45
CA THR A 207 4.41 6.23 -13.01
C THR A 207 4.44 6.10 -11.48
N ARG A 208 3.28 5.88 -10.88
CA ARG A 208 3.13 5.59 -9.46
C ARG A 208 2.67 4.14 -9.29
N CYS A 209 3.56 3.29 -8.78
CA CYS A 209 3.24 1.89 -8.49
C CYS A 209 3.29 1.64 -6.98
N ILE A 210 2.20 1.11 -6.44
CA ILE A 210 2.06 0.83 -5.01
C ILE A 210 1.55 -0.57 -4.74
N VAL A 211 1.85 -1.06 -3.54
CA VAL A 211 1.20 -2.22 -2.91
C VAL A 211 0.52 -1.72 -1.64
N ASN A 212 -0.78 -1.91 -1.53
CA ASN A 212 -1.59 -1.47 -0.40
C ASN A 212 -2.18 -2.68 0.33
N TYR A 213 -2.00 -2.75 1.64
CA TYR A 213 -2.63 -3.72 2.53
C TYR A 213 -3.38 -3.01 3.65
N ASN A 214 -4.59 -3.50 3.91
CA ASN A 214 -5.38 -3.15 5.06
C ASN A 214 -5.33 -4.32 6.05
N LEU A 215 -4.86 -4.04 7.27
CA LEU A 215 -4.60 -5.03 8.31
C LEU A 215 -5.49 -4.79 9.53
N GLY A 216 -6.14 -5.85 10.06
CA GLY A 216 -7.01 -5.74 11.23
C GLY A 216 -7.06 -7.00 12.11
#